data_53f196e8a7c5b3708453e781fefbe6a6
#
_entry.id   53f196e8a7c5b3708453e781fefbe6a6
#
_cell.length_a   1.000
_cell.length_b   1.000
_cell.length_c   1.000
_cell.angle_alpha   90.00
_cell.angle_beta   90.00
_cell.angle_gamma   90.00
#
_symmetry.space_group_name_H-M   'P 1'
#
loop_
_entity.id
_entity.type
_entity.pdbx_description
1 polymer ?
#
loop_
_entity_poly.entity_id
_entity_poly.type
_entity_poly.pdbx_seq_one_letter_code
_entity_poly.pdbx_strand_id
1 'polypeptide(L)'
;MLAARSFAYSWFGALAAITLVGCASKPPEEINKPIVQTYAEDYQGLFQRVSTTAKRCFASKAGLYRSGTVDADLYSDIGYGQLTLFMNGRGGDNYYVSVRIEKQPTGSKLTMISDNMGASQRYRELVTGWANGDQNCPAV
;
A
#
# COMPACT_ATOMS: atom_id res chain seq x y z
N MET A 1 70.44 47.53 -14.53
CA MET A 1 69.83 46.49 -15.31
C MET A 1 68.97 45.67 -14.38
N LEU A 2 67.69 45.93 -14.31
CA LEU A 2 66.69 45.29 -13.41
C LEU A 2 65.88 44.26 -14.21
N ALA A 3 65.93 42.99 -13.77
CA ALA A 3 65.15 41.94 -14.31
C ALA A 3 63.87 41.74 -13.45
N ALA A 4 62.72 41.99 -14.06
CA ALA A 4 61.42 41.75 -13.43
C ALA A 4 61.05 40.27 -13.59
N ARG A 5 60.76 39.59 -12.48
CA ARG A 5 60.19 38.24 -12.42
C ARG A 5 58.68 38.34 -12.25
N SER A 6 57.95 37.92 -13.31
CA SER A 6 56.47 37.77 -13.27
C SER A 6 56.09 36.48 -12.55
N PHE A 7 55.34 36.59 -11.47
CA PHE A 7 54.69 35.46 -10.80
C PHE A 7 53.28 35.27 -11.40
N ALA A 8 53.10 34.17 -12.10
CA ALA A 8 51.79 33.74 -12.56
C ALA A 8 51.11 32.94 -11.46
N TYR A 9 50.03 33.47 -10.87
CA TYR A 9 49.14 32.74 -9.94
C TYR A 9 48.13 31.96 -10.76
N SER A 10 48.33 30.65 -10.75
CA SER A 10 47.34 29.69 -11.30
C SER A 10 46.27 29.41 -10.24
N TRP A 11 45.09 29.96 -10.44
CA TRP A 11 43.92 29.68 -9.62
C TRP A 11 43.26 28.39 -10.14
N PHE A 12 43.50 27.28 -9.50
CA PHE A 12 42.71 26.05 -9.67
C PHE A 12 41.41 26.20 -8.89
N GLY A 13 40.35 26.57 -9.57
CA GLY A 13 38.99 26.53 -9.04
C GLY A 13 38.51 25.08 -8.97
N ALA A 14 38.48 24.50 -7.76
CA ALA A 14 37.83 23.24 -7.50
C ALA A 14 36.31 23.42 -7.55
N LEU A 15 35.65 22.99 -8.65
CA LEU A 15 34.20 22.85 -8.74
C LEU A 15 33.78 21.65 -7.91
N ALA A 16 33.28 21.89 -6.72
CA ALA A 16 32.60 20.89 -5.91
C ALA A 16 31.21 20.60 -6.53
N ALA A 17 31.09 19.48 -7.24
CA ALA A 17 29.80 18.98 -7.73
C ALA A 17 29.00 18.45 -6.54
N ILE A 18 28.04 19.25 -6.05
CA ILE A 18 27.06 18.82 -5.04
C ILE A 18 26.04 17.91 -5.76
N THR A 19 26.20 16.59 -5.62
CA THR A 19 25.20 15.64 -6.04
C THR A 19 24.02 15.68 -5.08
N LEU A 20 22.96 16.37 -5.45
CA LEU A 20 21.66 16.30 -4.79
C LEU A 20 21.10 14.89 -4.98
N VAL A 21 21.29 14.03 -3.98
CA VAL A 21 20.54 12.77 -3.88
C VAL A 21 19.10 13.13 -3.55
N GLY A 22 18.31 13.39 -4.59
CA GLY A 22 16.88 13.56 -4.46
C GLY A 22 16.27 12.25 -3.93
N CYS A 23 15.56 12.32 -2.80
CA CYS A 23 14.67 11.25 -2.39
C CYS A 23 13.66 11.03 -3.53
N ALA A 24 13.84 9.96 -4.29
CA ALA A 24 12.90 9.56 -5.32
C ALA A 24 11.63 9.06 -4.63
N SER A 25 10.69 9.97 -4.35
CA SER A 25 9.33 9.59 -4.01
C SER A 25 8.73 8.91 -5.25
N LYS A 26 8.19 7.70 -5.08
CA LYS A 26 7.50 6.98 -6.17
C LYS A 26 6.46 7.91 -6.81
N PRO A 27 6.36 7.89 -8.15
CA PRO A 27 5.36 8.69 -8.84
C PRO A 27 3.95 8.35 -8.34
N PRO A 28 3.05 9.34 -8.21
CA PRO A 28 1.67 9.12 -7.73
C PRO A 28 0.89 8.07 -8.53
N GLU A 29 1.21 7.90 -9.80
CA GLU A 29 0.57 6.95 -10.72
C GLU A 29 0.84 5.48 -10.37
N GLU A 30 1.96 5.18 -9.68
CA GLU A 30 2.30 3.81 -9.26
C GLU A 30 1.53 3.37 -8.00
N ILE A 31 1.06 4.33 -7.22
CA ILE A 31 0.35 4.07 -5.96
C ILE A 31 -1.08 3.57 -6.21
N ASN A 32 -1.71 4.00 -7.31
CA ASN A 32 -3.10 3.69 -7.66
C ASN A 32 -3.27 2.48 -8.57
N LYS A 33 -2.20 1.83 -9.01
CA LYS A 33 -2.31 0.64 -9.85
C LYS A 33 -2.94 -0.50 -9.07
N PRO A 34 -3.96 -1.18 -9.62
CA PRO A 34 -4.51 -2.38 -9.01
C PRO A 34 -3.42 -3.45 -8.85
N ILE A 35 -3.37 -4.07 -7.68
CA ILE A 35 -2.57 -5.28 -7.48
C ILE A 35 -3.47 -6.47 -7.77
N VAL A 36 -3.04 -7.33 -8.67
CA VAL A 36 -3.77 -8.54 -9.04
C VAL A 36 -2.95 -9.75 -8.67
N GLN A 37 -3.56 -10.70 -7.95
CA GLN A 37 -2.95 -11.95 -7.54
C GLN A 37 -3.92 -13.11 -7.79
N THR A 38 -3.40 -14.29 -8.13
CA THR A 38 -4.19 -15.50 -8.33
C THR A 38 -3.84 -16.54 -7.25
N TYR A 39 -4.86 -17.27 -6.82
CA TYR A 39 -4.75 -18.30 -5.77
C TYR A 39 -5.36 -19.60 -6.29
N ALA A 40 -4.78 -20.74 -5.91
CA ALA A 40 -5.33 -22.06 -6.22
C ALA A 40 -6.61 -22.37 -5.43
N GLU A 41 -6.81 -21.69 -4.29
CA GLU A 41 -7.98 -21.82 -3.43
C GLU A 41 -9.22 -21.19 -4.10
N ASP A 42 -10.39 -21.74 -3.79
CA ASP A 42 -11.65 -21.16 -4.26
C ASP A 42 -11.91 -19.78 -3.65
N TYR A 43 -12.71 -18.97 -4.36
CA TYR A 43 -12.94 -17.58 -3.99
C TYR A 43 -13.68 -17.40 -2.65
N GLN A 44 -14.53 -18.36 -2.25
CA GLN A 44 -15.28 -18.28 -1.00
C GLN A 44 -14.35 -18.53 0.20
N GLY A 45 -13.49 -19.56 0.11
CA GLY A 45 -12.49 -19.86 1.12
C GLY A 45 -11.51 -18.71 1.30
N LEU A 46 -10.97 -18.20 0.19
CA LEU A 46 -10.07 -17.04 0.21
C LEU A 46 -10.76 -15.80 0.82
N PHE A 47 -12.00 -15.50 0.39
CA PHE A 47 -12.77 -14.37 0.90
C PHE A 47 -13.04 -14.52 2.41
N GLN A 48 -13.46 -15.69 2.85
CA GLN A 48 -13.74 -15.95 4.26
C GLN A 48 -12.49 -15.75 5.11
N ARG A 49 -11.34 -16.25 4.68
CA ARG A 49 -10.06 -16.08 5.39
C ARG A 49 -9.68 -14.61 5.52
N VAL A 50 -9.67 -13.87 4.41
CA VAL A 50 -9.29 -12.45 4.39
C VAL A 50 -10.26 -11.61 5.21
N SER A 51 -11.59 -11.78 5.02
CA SER A 51 -12.61 -10.99 5.70
C SER A 51 -12.67 -11.27 7.19
N THR A 52 -12.54 -12.53 7.62
CA THR A 52 -12.51 -12.89 9.04
C THR A 52 -11.30 -12.29 9.74
N THR A 53 -10.12 -12.37 9.11
CA THR A 53 -8.89 -11.79 9.69
C THR A 53 -8.99 -10.27 9.74
N ALA A 54 -9.48 -9.62 8.69
CA ALA A 54 -9.70 -8.19 8.67
C ALA A 54 -10.67 -7.74 9.77
N LYS A 55 -11.83 -8.37 9.88
CA LYS A 55 -12.83 -8.07 10.93
C LYS A 55 -12.24 -8.23 12.33
N ARG A 56 -11.52 -9.31 12.60
CA ARG A 56 -10.85 -9.52 13.88
C ARG A 56 -9.83 -8.44 14.20
N CYS A 57 -9.02 -8.02 13.22
CA CYS A 57 -7.96 -7.04 13.42
C CYS A 57 -8.49 -5.62 13.63
N PHE A 58 -9.65 -5.28 13.07
CA PHE A 58 -10.22 -3.95 13.15
C PHE A 58 -11.38 -3.82 14.14
N ALA A 59 -12.11 -4.91 14.45
CA ALA A 59 -13.24 -4.87 15.40
C ALA A 59 -12.82 -4.59 16.85
N SER A 60 -11.59 -4.93 17.24
CA SER A 60 -11.14 -4.85 18.64
C SER A 60 -10.55 -3.49 19.03
N LYS A 61 -10.47 -2.53 18.11
CA LYS A 61 -9.74 -1.26 18.32
C LYS A 61 -10.64 -0.03 18.22
N ALA A 62 -11.77 -0.06 18.90
CA ALA A 62 -12.55 1.14 19.21
C ALA A 62 -11.81 2.03 20.22
N GLY A 63 -10.63 2.52 19.85
CA GLY A 63 -9.91 3.56 20.57
C GLY A 63 -10.34 4.92 20.06
N LEU A 64 -10.35 5.93 20.92
CA LEU A 64 -10.93 7.28 20.77
C LEU A 64 -10.54 8.05 19.48
N TYR A 65 -9.64 7.58 18.64
CA TYR A 65 -9.08 8.37 17.52
C TYR A 65 -8.97 7.67 16.17
N ARG A 66 -9.14 6.33 16.05
CA ARG A 66 -9.06 5.62 14.77
C ARG A 66 -9.85 4.32 14.81
N SER A 67 -11.15 4.39 14.57
CA SER A 67 -11.94 3.19 14.31
C SER A 67 -11.82 2.85 12.84
N GLY A 68 -11.09 1.79 12.51
CA GLY A 68 -11.18 1.16 11.20
C GLY A 68 -12.47 0.35 11.13
N THR A 69 -13.21 0.48 10.05
CA THR A 69 -14.39 -0.34 9.75
C THR A 69 -14.07 -1.25 8.59
N VAL A 70 -14.53 -2.49 8.68
CA VAL A 70 -14.45 -3.47 7.60
C VAL A 70 -15.86 -3.69 7.09
N ASP A 71 -16.07 -3.33 5.84
CA ASP A 71 -17.24 -3.74 5.08
C ASP A 71 -16.88 -4.94 4.21
N ALA A 72 -17.64 -6.03 4.29
CA ALA A 72 -17.30 -7.26 3.60
C ALA A 72 -18.53 -8.07 3.26
N ASP A 73 -18.81 -8.19 1.95
CA ASP A 73 -19.96 -8.86 1.36
C ASP A 73 -19.52 -9.97 0.41
N LEU A 74 -20.20 -11.11 0.49
CA LEU A 74 -20.02 -12.25 -0.40
C LEU A 74 -21.23 -12.41 -1.29
N TYR A 75 -21.04 -12.27 -2.59
CA TYR A 75 -22.06 -12.43 -3.63
C TYR A 75 -21.88 -13.80 -4.31
N SER A 76 -22.38 -14.84 -3.67
CA SER A 76 -22.15 -16.23 -4.11
C SER A 76 -22.84 -16.59 -5.41
N ASP A 77 -23.95 -15.94 -5.73
CA ASP A 77 -24.75 -16.12 -6.95
C ASP A 77 -24.05 -15.59 -8.21
N ILE A 78 -23.23 -14.55 -8.05
CA ILE A 78 -22.47 -13.93 -9.15
C ILE A 78 -20.95 -14.14 -9.04
N GLY A 79 -20.51 -14.94 -8.07
CA GLY A 79 -19.16 -15.50 -8.00
C GLY A 79 -18.06 -14.53 -7.60
N TYR A 80 -18.33 -13.57 -6.70
CA TYR A 80 -17.28 -12.73 -6.12
C TYR A 80 -17.58 -12.34 -4.67
N GLY A 81 -16.55 -11.91 -3.96
CA GLY A 81 -16.64 -11.21 -2.68
C GLY A 81 -15.95 -9.86 -2.75
N GLN A 82 -16.45 -8.88 -2.01
CA GLN A 82 -15.85 -7.55 -1.91
C GLN A 82 -15.61 -7.22 -0.45
N LEU A 83 -14.44 -6.63 -0.17
CA LEU A 83 -14.06 -6.16 1.15
C LEU A 83 -13.48 -4.77 1.03
N THR A 84 -13.90 -3.85 1.90
CA THR A 84 -13.35 -2.50 1.96
C THR A 84 -12.95 -2.16 3.38
N LEU A 85 -11.72 -1.67 3.55
CA LEU A 85 -11.21 -1.15 4.80
C LEU A 85 -11.35 0.37 4.80
N PHE A 86 -12.17 0.89 5.72
CA PHE A 86 -12.38 2.32 5.90
C PHE A 86 -11.70 2.84 7.16
N MET A 87 -11.37 4.12 7.14
CA MET A 87 -11.08 4.88 8.33
C MET A 87 -12.21 5.90 8.56
N ASN A 88 -12.91 5.78 9.67
CA ASN A 88 -13.88 6.78 10.07
C ASN A 88 -13.13 8.00 10.62
N GLY A 89 -13.09 9.08 9.88
CA GLY A 89 -12.45 10.34 10.24
C GLY A 89 -13.43 11.51 10.16
N ARG A 90 -13.10 12.63 10.82
CA ARG A 90 -13.91 13.86 10.81
C ARG A 90 -14.11 14.51 9.42
N GLY A 91 -13.54 13.95 8.36
CA GLY A 91 -13.54 14.52 7.01
C GLY A 91 -14.26 13.69 5.95
N GLY A 92 -15.00 12.66 6.32
CA GLY A 92 -15.67 11.74 5.39
C GLY A 92 -15.04 10.34 5.41
N ASP A 93 -15.66 9.41 4.69
CA ASP A 93 -15.21 8.02 4.62
C ASP A 93 -13.99 7.92 3.66
N ASN A 94 -12.83 7.80 4.24
CA ASN A 94 -11.62 7.50 3.47
C ASN A 94 -11.38 6.00 3.51
N TYR A 95 -11.36 5.35 2.34
CA TYR A 95 -10.97 3.94 2.30
C TYR A 95 -9.45 3.79 2.16
N TYR A 96 -8.89 2.80 2.83
CA TYR A 96 -7.47 2.46 2.69
C TYR A 96 -7.22 1.49 1.55
N VAL A 97 -8.06 0.48 1.47
CA VAL A 97 -7.97 -0.55 0.44
C VAL A 97 -9.34 -1.15 0.17
N SER A 98 -9.66 -1.33 -1.10
CA SER A 98 -10.76 -2.13 -1.59
C SER A 98 -10.21 -3.40 -2.21
N VAL A 99 -10.80 -4.53 -1.84
CA VAL A 99 -10.39 -5.87 -2.28
C VAL A 99 -11.57 -6.53 -2.94
N ARG A 100 -11.37 -7.06 -4.14
CA ARG A 100 -12.32 -7.89 -4.84
C ARG A 100 -11.72 -9.27 -5.08
N ILE A 101 -12.42 -10.31 -4.69
CA ILE A 101 -12.02 -11.70 -4.87
C ILE A 101 -13.05 -12.37 -5.78
N GLU A 102 -12.62 -12.80 -6.95
CA GLU A 102 -13.48 -13.34 -8.00
C GLU A 102 -13.18 -14.81 -8.24
N LYS A 103 -14.24 -15.57 -8.49
CA LYS A 103 -14.14 -16.96 -8.95
C LYS A 103 -13.41 -17.02 -10.28
N GLN A 104 -12.51 -17.99 -10.41
CA GLN A 104 -11.83 -18.33 -11.65
C GLN A 104 -12.14 -19.81 -12.02
N PRO A 105 -11.94 -20.23 -13.26
CA PRO A 105 -12.09 -21.65 -13.64
C PRO A 105 -11.22 -22.58 -12.77
N THR A 106 -10.04 -22.10 -12.35
CA THR A 106 -9.13 -22.78 -11.44
C THR A 106 -8.73 -21.82 -10.33
N GLY A 107 -9.40 -21.94 -9.16
CA GLY A 107 -9.10 -21.11 -8.00
C GLY A 107 -9.77 -19.73 -8.00
N SER A 108 -9.05 -18.69 -7.62
CA SER A 108 -9.58 -17.33 -7.46
C SER A 108 -8.59 -16.25 -7.88
N LYS A 109 -9.14 -15.07 -8.19
CA LYS A 109 -8.38 -13.85 -8.49
C LYS A 109 -8.71 -12.79 -7.45
N LEU A 110 -7.69 -12.26 -6.79
CA LEU A 110 -7.78 -11.15 -5.86
C LEU A 110 -7.26 -9.90 -6.55
N THR A 111 -8.07 -8.83 -6.53
CA THR A 111 -7.70 -7.50 -7.04
C THR A 111 -7.80 -6.50 -5.89
N MET A 112 -6.73 -5.78 -5.64
CA MET A 112 -6.67 -4.73 -4.62
C MET A 112 -6.47 -3.36 -5.26
N ILE A 113 -7.27 -2.38 -4.81
CA ILE A 113 -7.12 -0.98 -5.15
C ILE A 113 -6.95 -0.22 -3.83
N SER A 114 -5.98 0.66 -3.75
CA SER A 114 -5.80 1.52 -2.58
C SER A 114 -5.96 2.98 -2.95
N ASP A 115 -6.41 3.77 -1.99
CA ASP A 115 -6.40 5.21 -2.11
C ASP A 115 -4.98 5.78 -1.95
N ASN A 116 -4.78 7.04 -2.37
CA ASN A 116 -3.50 7.77 -2.37
C ASN A 116 -2.94 8.11 -0.96
N MET A 117 -3.52 7.60 0.09
CA MET A 117 -3.05 7.89 1.45
C MET A 117 -1.80 7.07 1.78
N GLY A 118 -0.80 7.70 2.39
CA GLY A 118 0.50 7.10 2.71
C GLY A 118 0.48 5.80 3.54
N ALA A 119 -0.67 5.45 4.14
CA ALA A 119 -0.88 4.18 4.82
C ALA A 119 -1.32 3.04 3.89
N SER A 120 -1.70 3.33 2.65
CA SER A 120 -2.30 2.35 1.72
C SER A 120 -1.38 1.18 1.38
N GLN A 121 -0.09 1.41 1.26
CA GLN A 121 0.87 0.35 0.98
C GLN A 121 0.88 -0.69 2.12
N ARG A 122 0.90 -0.23 3.37
CA ARG A 122 0.86 -1.12 4.54
C ARG A 122 -0.39 -1.99 4.57
N TYR A 123 -1.55 -1.44 4.21
CA TYR A 123 -2.79 -2.21 4.15
C TYR A 123 -2.81 -3.22 3.00
N ARG A 124 -2.18 -2.91 1.87
CA ARG A 124 -1.98 -3.87 0.77
C ARG A 124 -1.13 -5.05 1.23
N GLU A 125 -0.02 -4.79 1.91
CA GLU A 125 0.87 -5.82 2.46
C GLU A 125 0.14 -6.70 3.47
N LEU A 126 -0.68 -6.12 4.34
CA LEU A 126 -1.52 -6.86 5.29
C LEU A 126 -2.52 -7.77 4.60
N VAL A 127 -3.28 -7.26 3.63
CA VAL A 127 -4.26 -8.05 2.88
C VAL A 127 -3.56 -9.18 2.12
N THR A 128 -2.40 -8.93 1.53
CA THR A 128 -1.59 -9.97 0.88
C THR A 128 -1.15 -11.04 1.88
N GLY A 129 -0.70 -10.65 3.06
CA GLY A 129 -0.36 -11.57 4.13
C GLY A 129 -1.55 -12.44 4.54
N TRP A 130 -2.72 -11.84 4.76
CA TRP A 130 -3.94 -12.58 5.12
C TRP A 130 -4.39 -13.53 4.02
N ALA A 131 -4.29 -13.13 2.77
CA ALA A 131 -4.57 -13.98 1.63
C ALA A 131 -3.62 -15.19 1.56
N ASN A 132 -2.39 -15.04 2.03
CA ASN A 132 -1.40 -16.11 2.13
C ASN A 132 -1.48 -16.92 3.46
N GLY A 133 -2.47 -16.65 4.30
CA GLY A 133 -2.70 -17.39 5.55
C GLY A 133 -2.08 -16.75 6.80
N ASP A 134 -1.44 -15.60 6.70
CA ASP A 134 -1.00 -14.83 7.87
C ASP A 134 -2.23 -14.34 8.65
N GLN A 135 -2.16 -14.43 9.97
CA GLN A 135 -3.21 -13.99 10.87
C GLN A 135 -2.81 -12.79 11.72
N ASN A 136 -1.64 -12.19 11.46
CA ASN A 136 -1.16 -11.06 12.23
C ASN A 136 -2.01 -9.81 11.97
N CYS A 137 -2.26 -9.09 13.05
CA CYS A 137 -2.88 -7.77 12.98
C CYS A 137 -1.82 -6.68 12.93
N PRO A 138 -2.11 -5.54 12.29
CA PRO A 138 -1.17 -4.43 12.28
C PRO A 138 -0.87 -3.97 13.72
N ALA A 139 0.40 -3.73 14.02
CA ALA A 139 0.77 -3.02 15.23
C ALA A 139 0.17 -1.60 15.17
N VAL A 140 -0.50 -1.18 16.23
CA VAL A 140 -1.11 0.16 16.39
C VAL A 140 -0.07 1.12 16.89
#